data_59d8d71fff6277a26842efedd1262130
#
_entry.id   59d8d71fff6277a26842efedd1262130
#
_cell.length_a   1.000
_cell.length_b   1.000
_cell.length_c   1.000
_cell.angle_alpha   90.00
_cell.angle_beta   90.00
_cell.angle_gamma   90.00
#
_symmetry.space_group_name_H-M   'P 1'
#
loop_
_entity.id
_entity.type
_entity.pdbx_description
1 polymer ?
#
loop_
_entity_poly.entity_id
_entity_poly.type
_entity_poly.pdbx_seq_one_letter_code
_entity_poly.pdbx_strand_id
1 'polypeptide(L)'
;RRIVGKKKIDQMPIWKSNINEKISTEKLDPEAGEILWKVAEDSANYSFNKSHSLAYATLAAWTAYFKFKYPQQFFISLLRMAKYEPSPHEEISRICQELPHFNISLLAPDLSRSNMDFSIEGKDIRFGLNSIKGVSEKSLQSLRSFRDSNNPNKYDIFLSAKQAGLNIGILSSLIQAGALS
;
A
#
# COMPACT_ATOMS: atom_id res chain seq x y z
N ARG A 1 -8.12 -25.70 -22.30
CA ARG A 1 -8.55 -24.43 -21.70
C ARG A 1 -9.65 -24.60 -20.64
N ARG A 2 -10.68 -25.46 -20.87
CA ARG A 2 -11.77 -25.69 -19.89
C ARG A 2 -11.28 -26.41 -18.63
N ILE A 3 -10.37 -27.36 -18.75
CA ILE A 3 -9.84 -28.15 -17.64
C ILE A 3 -8.77 -27.36 -16.88
N VAL A 4 -7.71 -27.00 -17.60
CA VAL A 4 -6.54 -26.30 -17.04
C VAL A 4 -6.94 -24.91 -16.51
N GLY A 5 -7.65 -24.11 -17.31
CA GLY A 5 -8.01 -22.74 -16.93
C GLY A 5 -9.15 -22.61 -15.92
N LYS A 6 -10.06 -23.62 -15.82
CA LYS A 6 -11.19 -23.61 -14.87
C LYS A 6 -11.01 -24.60 -13.71
N LYS A 7 -9.85 -25.26 -13.62
CA LYS A 7 -9.49 -26.23 -12.56
C LYS A 7 -10.58 -27.30 -12.30
N LYS A 8 -11.20 -27.83 -13.36
CA LYS A 8 -12.20 -28.90 -13.26
C LYS A 8 -11.51 -30.26 -13.10
N ILE A 9 -10.97 -30.51 -11.91
CA ILE A 9 -10.18 -31.72 -11.57
C ILE A 9 -11.04 -32.99 -11.71
N ASP A 10 -12.33 -32.90 -11.42
CA ASP A 10 -13.31 -33.98 -11.58
C ASP A 10 -13.43 -34.54 -13.02
N GLN A 11 -13.13 -33.72 -14.02
CA GLN A 11 -13.19 -34.11 -15.42
C GLN A 11 -11.84 -34.64 -15.99
N MET A 12 -10.78 -34.59 -15.21
CA MET A 12 -9.42 -34.99 -15.63
C MET A 12 -9.36 -36.45 -16.13
N PRO A 13 -9.94 -37.44 -15.43
CA PRO A 13 -9.90 -38.86 -15.90
C PRO A 13 -10.55 -39.07 -17.27
N ILE A 14 -11.69 -38.39 -17.52
CA ILE A 14 -12.42 -38.48 -18.77
C ILE A 14 -11.56 -37.96 -19.93
N TRP A 15 -10.86 -36.86 -19.71
CA TRP A 15 -10.01 -36.28 -20.76
C TRP A 15 -8.73 -37.08 -20.97
N LYS A 16 -8.17 -37.74 -19.93
CA LYS A 16 -7.05 -38.66 -20.11
C LYS A 16 -7.46 -39.82 -21.00
N SER A 17 -8.63 -40.42 -20.78
CA SER A 17 -9.18 -41.48 -21.62
C SER A 17 -9.33 -41.05 -23.07
N ASN A 18 -9.93 -39.86 -23.30
CA ASN A 18 -10.14 -39.35 -24.65
C ASN A 18 -8.82 -39.07 -25.39
N ILE A 19 -7.79 -38.61 -24.70
CA ILE A 19 -6.45 -38.39 -25.27
C ILE A 19 -5.85 -39.72 -25.68
N ASN A 20 -5.90 -40.73 -24.83
CA ASN A 20 -5.34 -42.06 -25.10
C ASN A 20 -6.07 -42.76 -26.26
N GLU A 21 -7.40 -42.63 -26.30
CA GLU A 21 -8.21 -43.13 -27.42
C GLU A 21 -7.81 -42.49 -28.77
N LYS A 22 -7.64 -41.15 -28.75
CA LYS A 22 -7.24 -40.43 -29.96
C LYS A 22 -5.82 -40.78 -30.40
N ILE A 23 -4.86 -40.97 -29.49
CA ILE A 23 -3.51 -41.37 -29.79
C ILE A 23 -3.52 -42.75 -30.42
N SER A 24 -4.31 -43.70 -29.89
CA SER A 24 -4.44 -45.05 -30.46
C SER A 24 -5.08 -45.03 -31.85
N THR A 25 -6.12 -44.20 -32.03
CA THR A 25 -6.84 -44.06 -33.31
C THR A 25 -5.96 -43.49 -34.43
N GLU A 26 -5.20 -42.46 -34.09
CA GLU A 26 -4.30 -41.74 -34.98
C GLU A 26 -2.93 -42.45 -35.16
N LYS A 27 -2.74 -43.61 -34.50
CA LYS A 27 -1.47 -44.38 -34.47
C LYS A 27 -0.26 -43.53 -34.09
N LEU A 28 -0.45 -42.61 -33.14
CA LEU A 28 0.64 -41.81 -32.58
C LEU A 28 1.38 -42.59 -31.51
N ASP A 29 2.59 -42.14 -31.20
CA ASP A 29 3.40 -42.73 -30.14
C ASP A 29 2.69 -42.64 -28.78
N PRO A 30 2.43 -43.77 -28.10
CA PRO A 30 1.81 -43.79 -26.77
C PRO A 30 2.57 -42.94 -25.72
N GLU A 31 3.89 -42.87 -25.83
CA GLU A 31 4.75 -42.08 -24.91
C GLU A 31 4.45 -40.58 -25.04
N ALA A 32 4.16 -40.11 -26.27
CA ALA A 32 3.74 -38.73 -26.50
C ALA A 32 2.45 -38.41 -25.77
N GLY A 33 1.53 -39.36 -25.61
CA GLY A 33 0.28 -39.20 -24.89
C GLY A 33 0.49 -39.01 -23.39
N GLU A 34 1.35 -39.80 -22.80
CA GLU A 34 1.64 -39.67 -21.35
C GLU A 34 2.40 -38.38 -21.06
N ILE A 35 3.33 -37.97 -21.93
CA ILE A 35 4.01 -36.66 -21.80
C ILE A 35 3.02 -35.49 -21.88
N LEU A 36 2.14 -35.50 -22.90
CA LEU A 36 1.10 -34.49 -23.06
C LEU A 36 0.16 -34.43 -21.86
N TRP A 37 -0.22 -35.60 -21.31
CA TRP A 37 -1.05 -35.68 -20.14
C TRP A 37 -0.37 -35.09 -18.90
N LYS A 38 0.90 -35.48 -18.67
CA LYS A 38 1.68 -34.97 -17.54
C LYS A 38 1.82 -33.45 -17.58
N VAL A 39 2.11 -32.87 -18.76
CA VAL A 39 2.15 -31.42 -18.95
C VAL A 39 0.79 -30.77 -18.70
N ALA A 40 -0.30 -31.40 -19.13
CA ALA A 40 -1.66 -30.89 -18.89
C ALA A 40 -2.04 -30.93 -17.41
N GLU A 41 -1.67 -32.01 -16.70
CA GLU A 41 -1.94 -32.20 -15.28
C GLU A 41 -1.12 -31.22 -14.41
N ASP A 42 0.17 -31.10 -14.67
CA ASP A 42 1.05 -30.12 -14.02
C ASP A 42 0.54 -28.69 -14.25
N SER A 43 0.12 -28.39 -15.49
CA SER A 43 -0.45 -27.09 -15.84
C SER A 43 -1.80 -26.83 -15.16
N ALA A 44 -2.64 -27.83 -14.93
CA ALA A 44 -3.91 -27.69 -14.23
C ALA A 44 -3.71 -27.35 -12.76
N ASN A 45 -2.65 -27.93 -12.16
CA ASN A 45 -2.28 -27.67 -10.77
C ASN A 45 -1.57 -26.33 -10.60
N TYR A 46 -0.73 -25.94 -11.56
CA TYR A 46 0.18 -24.81 -11.39
C TYR A 46 0.37 -23.94 -12.65
N SER A 47 -0.65 -23.79 -13.51
CA SER A 47 -0.51 -22.90 -14.66
C SER A 47 -0.71 -21.43 -14.28
N PHE A 48 0.28 -20.64 -14.56
CA PHE A 48 0.23 -19.19 -14.37
C PHE A 48 0.15 -18.49 -15.75
N ASN A 49 -0.74 -17.53 -15.88
CA ASN A 49 -0.86 -16.78 -17.13
C ASN A 49 0.44 -15.97 -17.34
N LYS A 50 1.15 -16.26 -18.43
CA LYS A 50 2.41 -15.60 -18.78
C LYS A 50 2.28 -14.07 -18.83
N SER A 51 1.19 -13.57 -19.40
CA SER A 51 0.92 -12.13 -19.47
C SER A 51 0.73 -11.52 -18.08
N HIS A 52 0.07 -12.24 -17.18
CA HIS A 52 -0.10 -11.81 -15.79
C HIS A 52 1.25 -11.81 -15.06
N SER A 53 2.05 -12.87 -15.20
CA SER A 53 3.40 -12.94 -14.62
C SER A 53 4.28 -11.80 -15.10
N LEU A 54 4.26 -11.50 -16.40
CA LEU A 54 5.03 -10.41 -16.97
C LEU A 54 4.58 -9.04 -16.43
N ALA A 55 3.27 -8.81 -16.36
CA ALA A 55 2.73 -7.57 -15.82
C ALA A 55 3.16 -7.34 -14.36
N TYR A 56 3.02 -8.36 -13.51
CA TYR A 56 3.45 -8.27 -12.11
C TYR A 56 4.96 -8.11 -11.96
N ALA A 57 5.76 -8.83 -12.74
CA ALA A 57 7.21 -8.69 -12.73
C ALA A 57 7.64 -7.28 -13.14
N THR A 58 6.97 -6.69 -14.13
CA THR A 58 7.23 -5.30 -14.55
C THR A 58 6.89 -4.30 -13.46
N LEU A 59 5.72 -4.45 -12.81
CA LEU A 59 5.33 -3.59 -11.69
C LEU A 59 6.30 -3.74 -10.50
N ALA A 60 6.72 -4.96 -10.18
CA ALA A 60 7.69 -5.20 -9.12
C ALA A 60 9.04 -4.54 -9.43
N ALA A 61 9.50 -4.65 -10.68
CA ALA A 61 10.74 -4.00 -11.11
C ALA A 61 10.65 -2.46 -11.02
N TRP A 62 9.54 -1.86 -11.44
CA TRP A 62 9.32 -0.42 -11.31
C TRP A 62 9.23 0.02 -9.85
N THR A 63 8.53 -0.74 -9.03
CA THR A 63 8.43 -0.48 -7.58
C THR A 63 9.81 -0.46 -6.94
N ALA A 64 10.64 -1.47 -7.22
CA ALA A 64 12.02 -1.53 -6.75
C ALA A 64 12.84 -0.35 -7.28
N TYR A 65 12.74 -0.04 -8.58
CA TYR A 65 13.45 1.09 -9.18
C TYR A 65 13.12 2.41 -8.50
N PHE A 66 11.83 2.72 -8.30
CA PHE A 66 11.42 3.96 -7.63
C PHE A 66 11.86 4.00 -6.17
N LYS A 67 11.76 2.89 -5.46
CA LYS A 67 12.20 2.80 -4.06
C LYS A 67 13.68 3.15 -3.89
N PHE A 68 14.55 2.67 -4.79
CA PHE A 68 15.99 2.92 -4.70
C PHE A 68 16.43 4.23 -5.38
N LYS A 69 15.78 4.64 -6.45
CA LYS A 69 16.16 5.84 -7.19
C LYS A 69 15.56 7.12 -6.59
N TYR A 70 14.35 7.04 -6.05
CA TYR A 70 13.59 8.17 -5.52
C TYR A 70 12.94 7.82 -4.17
N PRO A 71 13.73 7.48 -3.13
CA PRO A 71 13.21 6.93 -1.90
C PRO A 71 12.23 7.88 -1.18
N GLN A 72 12.51 9.18 -1.11
CA GLN A 72 11.60 10.14 -0.49
C GLN A 72 10.22 10.15 -1.13
N GLN A 73 10.16 10.24 -2.47
CA GLN A 73 8.92 10.27 -3.23
C GLN A 73 8.18 8.93 -3.12
N PHE A 74 8.92 7.84 -3.08
CA PHE A 74 8.35 6.51 -2.90
C PHE A 74 7.70 6.37 -1.51
N PHE A 75 8.44 6.66 -0.45
CA PHE A 75 7.93 6.50 0.91
C PHE A 75 6.82 7.49 1.27
N ILE A 76 6.89 8.75 0.79
CA ILE A 76 5.80 9.69 1.02
C ILE A 76 4.51 9.23 0.31
N SER A 77 4.63 8.60 -0.86
CA SER A 77 3.47 8.03 -1.56
C SER A 77 2.85 6.87 -0.79
N LEU A 78 3.67 5.96 -0.24
CA LEU A 78 3.19 4.87 0.62
C LEU A 78 2.50 5.41 1.89
N LEU A 79 3.12 6.37 2.58
CA LEU A 79 2.54 6.98 3.79
C LEU A 79 1.19 7.64 3.51
N ARG A 80 1.05 8.33 2.37
CA ARG A 80 -0.23 8.93 1.95
C ARG A 80 -1.29 7.90 1.62
N MET A 81 -0.89 6.75 1.10
CA MET A 81 -1.81 5.65 0.76
C MET A 81 -2.20 4.83 1.98
N ALA A 82 -1.41 4.85 3.06
CA ALA A 82 -1.67 4.08 4.27
C ALA A 82 -3.07 4.34 4.88
N LYS A 83 -3.64 5.52 4.69
CA LYS A 83 -5.00 5.86 5.15
C LYS A 83 -6.11 5.01 4.53
N TYR A 84 -5.84 4.34 3.41
CA TYR A 84 -6.80 3.46 2.73
C TYR A 84 -6.63 1.98 3.12
N GLU A 85 -5.62 1.67 3.92
CA GLU A 85 -5.40 0.31 4.42
C GLU A 85 -6.33 -0.01 5.60
N PRO A 86 -6.65 -1.29 5.84
CA PRO A 86 -7.50 -1.70 6.97
C PRO A 86 -6.98 -1.26 8.34
N SER A 87 -5.65 -1.22 8.51
CA SER A 87 -4.97 -0.79 9.74
C SER A 87 -3.95 0.32 9.43
N PRO A 88 -4.38 1.59 9.21
CA PRO A 88 -3.50 2.67 8.77
C PRO A 88 -2.28 2.91 9.66
N HIS A 89 -2.46 2.82 10.98
CA HIS A 89 -1.37 3.07 11.92
C HIS A 89 -0.31 1.96 11.93
N GLU A 90 -0.73 0.71 11.74
CA GLU A 90 0.20 -0.42 11.61
C GLU A 90 1.02 -0.31 10.33
N GLU A 91 0.37 0.08 9.24
CA GLU A 91 1.04 0.28 7.96
C GLU A 91 2.05 1.44 8.03
N ILE A 92 1.69 2.57 8.64
CA ILE A 92 2.62 3.67 8.88
C ILE A 92 3.80 3.19 9.72
N SER A 93 3.56 2.43 10.80
CA SER A 93 4.62 1.87 11.65
C SER A 93 5.57 0.97 10.85
N ARG A 94 5.04 0.11 9.99
CA ARG A 94 5.82 -0.76 9.11
C ARG A 94 6.70 0.03 8.15
N ILE A 95 6.13 1.05 7.51
CA ILE A 95 6.88 1.95 6.61
C ILE A 95 8.00 2.67 7.39
N CYS A 96 7.72 3.15 8.60
CA CYS A 96 8.70 3.85 9.44
C CYS A 96 9.93 3.00 9.78
N GLN A 97 9.78 1.66 9.89
CA GLN A 97 10.90 0.77 10.15
C GLN A 97 11.87 0.68 8.96
N GLU A 98 11.42 0.96 7.75
CA GLU A 98 12.25 0.93 6.56
C GLU A 98 12.99 2.26 6.28
N LEU A 99 12.42 3.39 6.70
CA LEU A 99 12.97 4.72 6.39
C LEU A 99 14.45 4.90 6.76
N PRO A 100 14.93 4.42 7.93
CA PRO A 100 16.34 4.57 8.32
C PRO A 100 17.33 3.92 7.34
N HIS A 101 16.94 2.84 6.65
CA HIS A 101 17.78 2.19 5.64
C HIS A 101 18.06 3.08 4.42
N PHE A 102 17.25 4.13 4.24
CA PHE A 102 17.40 5.13 3.18
C PHE A 102 17.88 6.49 3.71
N ASN A 103 18.33 6.55 4.97
CA ASN A 103 18.72 7.79 5.65
C ASN A 103 17.61 8.86 5.66
N ILE A 104 16.35 8.42 5.76
CA ILE A 104 15.16 9.25 5.87
C ILE A 104 14.60 9.10 7.27
N SER A 105 14.26 10.21 7.92
CA SER A 105 13.57 10.22 9.21
C SER A 105 12.11 10.64 9.01
N LEU A 106 11.21 10.07 9.83
CA LEU A 106 9.86 10.61 9.96
C LEU A 106 9.87 11.64 11.09
N LEU A 107 9.71 12.91 10.71
CA LEU A 107 9.64 14.02 11.65
C LEU A 107 8.27 14.04 12.33
N ALA A 108 8.26 14.31 13.64
CA ALA A 108 7.04 14.42 14.42
C ALA A 108 6.07 15.45 13.83
N PRO A 109 4.75 15.30 14.03
CA PRO A 109 3.80 16.32 13.63
C PRO A 109 4.09 17.63 14.37
N ASP A 110 3.89 18.74 13.68
CA ASP A 110 4.08 20.09 14.19
C ASP A 110 2.96 20.98 13.62
N LEU A 111 2.18 21.61 14.47
CA LEU A 111 1.02 22.36 14.04
C LEU A 111 1.39 23.54 13.11
N SER A 112 2.55 24.14 13.29
CA SER A 112 3.02 25.27 12.49
C SER A 112 3.68 24.84 11.16
N ARG A 113 4.30 23.64 11.12
CA ARG A 113 5.12 23.16 9.99
C ARG A 113 4.48 22.06 9.18
N SER A 114 3.68 21.19 9.81
CA SER A 114 3.06 20.06 9.13
C SER A 114 1.97 20.50 8.15
N ASN A 115 1.96 19.88 6.98
CA ASN A 115 0.83 19.94 6.08
C ASN A 115 -0.28 18.99 6.52
N MET A 116 -1.42 19.00 5.82
CA MET A 116 -2.51 18.07 6.08
C MET A 116 -2.09 16.63 5.85
N ASP A 117 -1.48 16.35 4.70
CA ASP A 117 -0.86 15.08 4.38
C ASP A 117 0.64 15.13 4.65
N PHE A 118 1.30 13.95 4.65
CA PHE A 118 2.76 13.85 4.73
C PHE A 118 3.43 14.75 3.69
N SER A 119 4.51 15.38 4.07
CA SER A 119 5.27 16.30 3.21
C SER A 119 6.77 16.08 3.32
N ILE A 120 7.49 16.35 2.24
CA ILE A 120 8.95 16.32 2.24
C ILE A 120 9.45 17.59 2.95
N GLU A 121 10.38 17.41 3.88
CA GLU A 121 11.07 18.49 4.57
C GLU A 121 12.59 18.22 4.53
N GLY A 122 13.29 18.87 3.60
CA GLY A 122 14.69 18.59 3.34
C GLY A 122 14.91 17.17 2.85
N LYS A 123 15.69 16.38 3.59
CA LYS A 123 15.90 14.95 3.32
C LYS A 123 14.85 14.04 3.99
N ASP A 124 14.06 14.56 4.89
CA ASP A 124 13.17 13.83 5.77
C ASP A 124 11.69 13.97 5.33
N ILE A 125 10.80 13.25 5.98
CA ILE A 125 9.36 13.32 5.75
C ILE A 125 8.70 13.82 7.02
N ARG A 126 7.89 14.89 6.92
CA ARG A 126 7.09 15.43 8.02
C ARG A 126 5.76 14.70 8.12
N PHE A 127 5.37 14.32 9.33
CA PHE A 127 4.08 13.68 9.62
C PHE A 127 2.92 14.61 9.28
N GLY A 128 1.91 14.10 8.58
CA GLY A 128 0.72 14.83 8.19
C GLY A 128 -0.30 14.92 9.31
N LEU A 129 -0.93 16.08 9.49
CA LEU A 129 -1.90 16.31 10.57
C LEU A 129 -3.15 15.43 10.44
N ASN A 130 -3.58 15.08 9.22
CA ASN A 130 -4.72 14.19 8.98
C ASN A 130 -4.48 12.74 9.43
N SER A 131 -3.23 12.36 9.63
CA SER A 131 -2.87 11.01 10.08
C SER A 131 -2.86 10.87 11.60
N ILE A 132 -3.09 11.96 12.33
CA ILE A 132 -3.26 11.95 13.78
C ILE A 132 -4.68 11.45 14.10
N LYS A 133 -4.79 10.42 14.94
CA LYS A 133 -6.08 9.85 15.34
C LYS A 133 -7.00 10.93 15.93
N GLY A 134 -8.22 11.04 15.40
CA GLY A 134 -9.22 12.01 15.86
C GLY A 134 -9.10 13.40 15.25
N VAL A 135 -8.11 13.63 14.39
CA VAL A 135 -7.93 14.89 13.65
C VAL A 135 -8.44 14.71 12.23
N SER A 136 -9.43 15.53 11.83
CA SER A 136 -9.99 15.53 10.47
C SER A 136 -9.65 16.84 9.75
N GLU A 137 -9.64 16.80 8.43
CA GLU A 137 -9.40 17.99 7.60
C GLU A 137 -10.39 19.13 7.92
N LYS A 138 -11.65 18.78 8.17
CA LYS A 138 -12.68 19.76 8.56
C LYS A 138 -12.36 20.45 9.89
N SER A 139 -11.81 19.70 10.84
CA SER A 139 -11.41 20.21 12.15
C SER A 139 -10.20 21.13 12.09
N LEU A 140 -9.26 20.84 11.17
CA LEU A 140 -8.06 21.65 10.95
C LEU A 140 -8.33 22.90 10.12
N GLN A 141 -9.45 22.97 9.40
CA GLN A 141 -9.82 24.16 8.67
C GLN A 141 -10.00 25.37 9.59
N SER A 142 -10.50 25.13 10.81
CA SER A 142 -10.59 26.14 11.87
C SER A 142 -9.22 26.55 12.43
N LEU A 143 -8.21 25.66 12.37
CA LEU A 143 -6.83 25.95 12.78
C LEU A 143 -5.99 26.64 11.70
N ARG A 144 -6.40 26.61 10.43
CA ARG A 144 -5.67 27.30 9.36
C ARG A 144 -5.58 28.80 9.59
N SER A 145 -6.67 29.43 10.00
CA SER A 145 -6.69 30.87 10.33
C SER A 145 -5.78 31.21 11.52
N PHE A 146 -5.65 30.27 12.46
CA PHE A 146 -4.72 30.38 13.59
C PHE A 146 -3.26 30.18 13.17
N ARG A 147 -2.98 29.19 12.32
CA ARG A 147 -1.66 28.89 11.77
C ARG A 147 -1.09 30.05 10.94
N ASP A 148 -1.96 30.73 10.19
CA ASP A 148 -1.58 31.84 9.30
C ASP A 148 -1.38 33.15 10.05
N SER A 149 -1.76 33.22 11.35
CA SER A 149 -1.46 34.38 12.20
C SER A 149 -0.01 34.32 12.69
N ASN A 150 0.75 35.37 12.43
CA ASN A 150 2.16 35.49 12.80
C ASN A 150 2.38 35.32 14.31
N ASN A 151 3.17 34.32 14.72
CA ASN A 151 3.61 34.01 16.06
C ASN A 151 2.51 33.60 17.09
N PRO A 152 1.92 32.40 16.95
CA PRO A 152 1.06 31.89 17.99
C PRO A 152 1.87 31.49 19.22
N ASN A 153 1.68 32.18 20.32
CA ASN A 153 2.14 31.72 21.63
C ASN A 153 1.34 30.47 22.02
N LYS A 154 2.00 29.49 22.65
CA LYS A 154 1.34 28.24 23.10
C LYS A 154 0.06 28.46 23.91
N TYR A 155 -0.01 29.56 24.66
CA TYR A 155 -1.21 29.94 25.43
C TYR A 155 -2.33 30.50 24.54
N ASP A 156 -2.01 31.14 23.43
CA ASP A 156 -3.00 31.67 22.50
C ASP A 156 -3.71 30.54 21.74
N ILE A 157 -3.08 29.36 21.64
CA ILE A 157 -3.69 28.18 21.06
C ILE A 157 -4.98 27.79 21.78
N PHE A 158 -4.98 27.80 23.10
CA PHE A 158 -6.19 27.44 23.88
C PHE A 158 -7.30 28.48 23.74
N LEU A 159 -6.96 29.76 23.70
CA LEU A 159 -7.92 30.84 23.50
C LEU A 159 -8.46 30.82 22.07
N SER A 160 -7.59 30.71 21.08
CA SER A 160 -7.96 30.66 19.68
C SER A 160 -8.69 29.36 19.30
N ALA A 161 -8.33 28.23 19.92
CA ALA A 161 -9.05 26.98 19.75
C ALA A 161 -10.51 27.09 20.20
N LYS A 162 -10.77 27.76 21.33
CA LYS A 162 -12.13 28.06 21.81
C LYS A 162 -12.90 28.98 20.86
N GLN A 163 -12.24 30.03 20.38
CA GLN A 163 -12.82 30.98 19.41
C GLN A 163 -13.05 30.32 18.04
N ALA A 164 -12.17 29.42 17.60
CA ALA A 164 -12.30 28.68 16.35
C ALA A 164 -13.27 27.48 16.45
N GLY A 165 -13.86 27.20 17.62
CA GLY A 165 -14.82 26.12 17.81
C GLY A 165 -14.15 24.73 17.76
N LEU A 166 -12.87 24.62 18.10
CA LEU A 166 -12.17 23.34 18.16
C LEU A 166 -12.64 22.51 19.34
N ASN A 167 -12.93 21.24 19.06
CA ASN A 167 -13.28 20.26 20.07
C ASN A 167 -12.06 19.94 20.95
N ILE A 168 -12.28 19.84 22.26
CA ILE A 168 -11.26 19.42 23.25
C ILE A 168 -10.60 18.09 22.86
N GLY A 169 -11.34 17.17 22.26
CA GLY A 169 -10.80 15.89 21.79
C GLY A 169 -9.72 16.05 20.72
N ILE A 170 -9.88 16.98 19.79
CA ILE A 170 -8.89 17.25 18.75
C ILE A 170 -7.64 17.90 19.35
N LEU A 171 -7.84 18.85 20.27
CA LEU A 171 -6.73 19.50 20.95
C LEU A 171 -5.92 18.47 21.77
N SER A 172 -6.61 17.58 22.49
CA SER A 172 -5.96 16.45 23.19
C SER A 172 -5.17 15.56 22.24
N SER A 173 -5.72 15.22 21.08
CA SER A 173 -5.04 14.41 20.07
C SER A 173 -3.78 15.08 19.52
N LEU A 174 -3.83 16.39 19.27
CA LEU A 174 -2.66 17.18 18.83
C LEU A 174 -1.57 17.24 19.90
N ILE A 175 -1.96 17.43 21.17
CA ILE A 175 -1.03 17.42 22.30
C ILE A 175 -0.36 16.05 22.46
N GLN A 176 -1.16 14.98 22.46
CA GLN A 176 -0.65 13.60 22.61
C GLN A 176 0.28 13.21 21.45
N ALA A 177 0.03 13.71 20.26
CA ALA A 177 0.90 13.50 19.10
C ALA A 177 2.18 14.37 19.13
N GLY A 178 2.32 15.29 20.08
CA GLY A 178 3.46 16.22 20.16
C GLY A 178 3.41 17.36 19.13
N ALA A 179 2.25 17.60 18.50
CA ALA A 179 2.11 18.60 17.45
C ALA A 179 2.16 20.06 17.97
N LEU A 180 2.14 20.26 19.28
CA LEU A 180 2.17 21.55 19.97
C LEU A 180 3.46 21.78 20.77
N SER A 181 4.49 20.97 20.55
CA SER A 181 5.78 21.08 21.25
C SER A 181 6.65 22.20 20.71
#